data_b27ec8a24028fba66158b8fec3d61c44
#
_entry.id   b27ec8a24028fba66158b8fec3d61c44
#
_cell.length_a   1.000
_cell.length_b   1.000
_cell.length_c   1.000
_cell.angle_alpha   90.00
_cell.angle_beta   90.00
_cell.angle_gamma   90.00
#
_symmetry.space_group_name_H-M   'P 1'
#
loop_
_entity.id
_entity.type
_entity.pdbx_description
1 polymer ?
#
loop_
_entity_poly.entity_id
_entity_poly.type
_entity_poly.pdbx_seq_one_letter_code
_entity_poly.pdbx_strand_id
1 'polypeptide(L)'
;MPVSGKVPVDTSVWIAFFRKSDPCHSTVLHLLSEDLVCLAGIIVAELIQGAKSGKELTVLKDFIHTFQFLPESPSIWETAGELSYRLRRKGISVGLADCFIAIAARESNVRIFTLDTHFEHLKEEAGIKLFS
;
A
#
# COMPACT_ATOMS: atom_id res chain seq x y z
N MET A 1 -7.70 8.99 13.34
CA MET A 1 -8.37 9.73 12.24
C MET A 1 -8.77 8.79 11.13
N PRO A 2 -9.99 8.90 10.63
CA PRO A 2 -10.43 8.03 9.54
C PRO A 2 -9.66 8.31 8.26
N VAL A 3 -9.40 7.22 7.52
CA VAL A 3 -8.77 7.31 6.19
C VAL A 3 -9.82 7.16 5.09
N SER A 4 -11.09 7.29 5.44
CA SER A 4 -12.19 7.16 4.48
C SER A 4 -12.01 8.10 3.30
N GLY A 5 -12.16 7.56 2.10
CA GLY A 5 -11.96 8.33 0.87
C GLY A 5 -10.51 8.50 0.45
N LYS A 6 -9.55 8.16 1.32
CA LYS A 6 -8.14 8.22 0.95
C LYS A 6 -7.71 6.94 0.23
N VAL A 7 -6.57 7.03 -0.44
CA VAL A 7 -6.05 5.94 -1.27
C VAL A 7 -4.69 5.51 -0.72
N PRO A 8 -4.57 4.28 -0.22
CA PRO A 8 -3.25 3.75 0.12
C PRO A 8 -2.48 3.47 -1.17
N VAL A 9 -1.29 4.06 -1.25
CA VAL A 9 -0.42 3.96 -2.43
C VAL A 9 0.67 2.92 -2.15
N ASP A 10 0.69 1.88 -2.98
CA ASP A 10 1.64 0.79 -2.83
C ASP A 10 3.06 1.20 -3.23
N THR A 11 4.05 0.47 -2.74
CA THR A 11 5.47 0.72 -3.01
C THR A 11 5.78 0.80 -4.50
N SER A 12 5.16 -0.07 -5.31
CA SER A 12 5.36 -0.07 -6.76
C SER A 12 5.00 1.28 -7.39
N VAL A 13 3.95 1.91 -6.91
CA VAL A 13 3.52 3.22 -7.40
C VAL A 13 4.45 4.32 -6.89
N TRP A 14 4.88 4.25 -5.62
CA TRP A 14 5.83 5.23 -5.08
C TRP A 14 7.15 5.22 -5.85
N ILE A 15 7.65 4.04 -6.22
CA ILE A 15 8.87 3.92 -7.03
C ILE A 15 8.69 4.63 -8.36
N ALA A 16 7.55 4.39 -9.05
CA ALA A 16 7.24 5.06 -10.30
C ALA A 16 7.13 6.57 -10.12
N PHE A 17 6.52 7.02 -9.03
CA PHE A 17 6.38 8.42 -8.71
C PHE A 17 7.74 9.10 -8.53
N PHE A 18 8.65 8.50 -7.75
CA PHE A 18 9.99 9.06 -7.51
C PHE A 18 10.84 9.07 -8.77
N ARG A 19 10.58 8.16 -9.71
CA ARG A 19 11.24 8.15 -11.02
C ARG A 19 10.59 9.10 -12.03
N LYS A 20 9.54 9.80 -11.62
CA LYS A 20 8.75 10.70 -12.46
C LYS A 20 8.18 9.99 -13.68
N SER A 21 7.76 8.75 -13.52
CA SER A 21 7.21 7.91 -14.58
C SER A 21 5.69 8.12 -14.68
N ASP A 22 5.22 8.63 -15.81
CA ASP A 22 3.79 8.82 -16.07
C ASP A 22 3.18 7.54 -16.66
N PRO A 23 1.87 7.33 -16.46
CA PRO A 23 0.90 8.24 -15.84
C PRO A 23 0.90 8.24 -14.30
N CYS A 24 1.64 7.33 -13.65
CA CYS A 24 1.68 7.26 -12.18
C CYS A 24 2.06 8.57 -11.52
N HIS A 25 3.11 9.21 -12.03
CA HIS A 25 3.60 10.46 -11.44
C HIS A 25 2.51 11.52 -11.36
N SER A 26 1.83 11.77 -12.49
CA SER A 26 0.75 12.76 -12.55
C SER A 26 -0.44 12.39 -11.67
N THR A 27 -0.80 11.12 -11.63
CA THR A 27 -1.90 10.64 -10.81
C THR A 27 -1.60 10.82 -9.31
N VAL A 28 -0.40 10.48 -8.88
CA VAL A 28 0.01 10.65 -7.48
C VAL A 28 0.06 12.14 -7.12
N LEU A 29 0.58 12.99 -8.02
CA LEU A 29 0.59 14.44 -7.78
C LEU A 29 -0.83 14.96 -7.54
N HIS A 30 -1.79 14.50 -8.33
CA HIS A 30 -3.19 14.89 -8.15
C HIS A 30 -3.72 14.43 -6.78
N LEU A 31 -3.48 13.17 -6.43
CA LEU A 31 -3.92 12.64 -5.14
C LEU A 31 -3.28 13.40 -3.97
N LEU A 32 -2.02 13.76 -4.09
CA LEU A 32 -1.32 14.54 -3.07
C LEU A 32 -1.93 15.95 -2.94
N SER A 33 -2.24 16.59 -4.07
CA SER A 33 -2.82 17.94 -4.06
C SER A 33 -4.19 17.98 -3.40
N GLU A 34 -4.92 16.88 -3.44
CA GLU A 34 -6.27 16.76 -2.84
C GLU A 34 -6.22 16.12 -1.44
N ASP A 35 -5.03 15.87 -0.89
CA ASP A 35 -4.85 15.20 0.41
C ASP A 35 -5.57 13.85 0.47
N LEU A 36 -5.47 13.07 -0.60
CA LEU A 36 -6.17 11.79 -0.73
C LEU A 36 -5.25 10.58 -0.55
N VAL A 37 -4.01 10.76 -0.12
CA VAL A 37 -3.05 9.68 0.05
C VAL A 37 -2.98 9.25 1.50
N CYS A 38 -2.95 7.94 1.75
CA CYS A 38 -2.60 7.39 3.05
C CYS A 38 -1.56 6.29 2.89
N LEU A 39 -0.96 5.86 3.99
CA LEU A 39 0.12 4.89 3.97
C LEU A 39 -0.20 3.68 4.84
N ALA A 40 0.29 2.51 4.43
CA ALA A 40 0.33 1.34 5.29
C ALA A 40 1.72 1.26 5.94
N GLY A 41 1.79 0.80 7.18
CA GLY A 41 3.06 0.72 7.91
C GLY A 41 4.11 -0.10 7.19
N ILE A 42 3.72 -1.23 6.58
CA ILE A 42 4.65 -2.08 5.84
C ILE A 42 5.24 -1.36 4.63
N ILE A 43 4.45 -0.50 3.97
CA ILE A 43 4.93 0.30 2.83
C ILE A 43 5.99 1.30 3.31
N VAL A 44 5.74 1.94 4.45
CA VAL A 44 6.72 2.86 5.05
C VAL A 44 8.04 2.15 5.28
N ALA A 45 8.00 0.95 5.86
CA ALA A 45 9.21 0.16 6.12
C ALA A 45 9.95 -0.18 4.82
N GLU A 46 9.21 -0.55 3.79
CA GLU A 46 9.81 -0.87 2.49
C GLU A 46 10.48 0.34 1.84
N LEU A 47 9.83 1.51 1.90
CA LEU A 47 10.40 2.74 1.35
C LEU A 47 11.68 3.14 2.08
N ILE A 48 11.65 3.08 3.40
CA ILE A 48 12.82 3.42 4.22
C ILE A 48 13.97 2.44 3.96
N GLN A 49 13.66 1.14 3.91
CA GLN A 49 14.65 0.11 3.63
C GLN A 49 15.36 0.36 2.29
N GLY A 50 14.63 0.89 1.31
CA GLY A 50 15.17 1.15 -0.03
C GLY A 50 15.98 2.44 -0.17
N ALA A 51 16.14 3.24 0.89
CA ALA A 51 16.92 4.47 0.83
C ALA A 51 18.39 4.16 0.50
N LYS A 52 18.99 4.96 -0.38
CA LYS A 52 20.34 4.73 -0.88
C LYS A 52 21.41 5.55 -0.17
N SER A 53 21.01 6.45 0.73
CA SER A 53 21.92 7.31 1.49
C SER A 53 21.23 7.81 2.74
N GLY A 54 22.03 8.31 3.69
CA GLY A 54 21.47 8.93 4.90
C GLY A 54 20.66 10.17 4.59
N LYS A 55 21.05 10.91 3.57
CA LYS A 55 20.31 12.11 3.14
C LYS A 55 18.94 11.73 2.59
N GLU A 56 18.88 10.71 1.73
CA GLU A 56 17.63 10.20 1.18
C GLU A 56 16.73 9.66 2.29
N LEU A 57 17.31 8.95 3.25
CA LEU A 57 16.59 8.44 4.41
C LEU A 57 15.90 9.57 5.17
N THR A 58 16.62 10.67 5.43
CA THR A 58 16.08 11.82 6.15
C THR A 58 14.91 12.44 5.39
N VAL A 59 15.06 12.61 4.07
CA VAL A 59 14.01 13.18 3.22
C VAL A 59 12.76 12.29 3.23
N LEU A 60 12.93 10.98 3.12
CA LEU A 60 11.82 10.02 3.17
C LEU A 60 11.09 10.07 4.51
N LYS A 61 11.83 10.13 5.62
CA LYS A 61 11.21 10.18 6.94
C LYS A 61 10.36 11.44 7.13
N ASP A 62 10.85 12.59 6.67
CA ASP A 62 10.08 13.83 6.73
C ASP A 62 8.82 13.74 5.88
N PHE A 63 8.94 13.21 4.67
CA PHE A 63 7.82 13.03 3.76
C PHE A 63 6.74 12.14 4.37
N ILE A 64 7.14 11.00 4.92
CA ILE A 64 6.24 10.01 5.50
C ILE A 64 5.42 10.58 6.66
N HIS A 65 6.01 11.46 7.46
CA HIS A 65 5.34 12.04 8.63
C HIS A 65 4.16 12.95 8.28
N THR A 66 3.98 13.30 7.01
CA THR A 66 2.88 14.17 6.58
C THR A 66 1.58 13.41 6.33
N PHE A 67 1.59 12.07 6.36
CA PHE A 67 0.45 11.24 5.97
C PHE A 67 -0.23 10.56 7.14
N GLN A 68 -1.52 10.26 6.95
CA GLN A 68 -2.25 9.36 7.84
C GLN A 68 -1.93 7.92 7.45
N PHE A 69 -1.99 7.04 8.44
CA PHE A 69 -1.73 5.62 8.26
C PHE A 69 -3.03 4.83 8.30
N LEU A 70 -3.10 3.76 7.52
CA LEU A 70 -4.16 2.77 7.63
C LEU A 70 -4.14 2.20 9.05
N PRO A 71 -5.30 2.08 9.71
CA PRO A 71 -5.37 1.43 11.02
C PRO A 71 -4.89 -0.02 10.95
N GLU A 72 -4.20 -0.45 11.98
CA GLU A 72 -3.72 -1.83 12.15
C GLU A 72 -4.23 -2.39 13.47
N SER A 73 -4.30 -3.71 13.54
CA SER A 73 -4.66 -4.42 14.75
C SER A 73 -4.12 -5.85 14.68
N PRO A 74 -4.01 -6.55 15.83
CA PRO A 74 -3.66 -7.97 15.80
C PRO A 74 -4.59 -8.78 14.90
N SER A 75 -5.88 -8.45 14.88
CA SER A 75 -6.86 -9.12 14.03
C SER A 75 -6.55 -8.99 12.55
N ILE A 76 -6.12 -7.81 12.11
CA ILE A 76 -5.73 -7.59 10.71
C ILE A 76 -4.53 -8.47 10.35
N TRP A 77 -3.54 -8.55 11.24
CA TRP A 77 -2.37 -9.40 11.01
C TRP A 77 -2.73 -10.88 10.94
N GLU A 78 -3.60 -11.36 11.83
CA GLU A 78 -4.08 -12.75 11.80
C GLU A 78 -4.82 -13.04 10.49
N THR A 79 -5.72 -12.16 10.08
CA THR A 79 -6.49 -12.34 8.84
C THR A 79 -5.57 -12.32 7.62
N ALA A 80 -4.57 -11.46 7.61
CA ALA A 80 -3.58 -11.44 6.53
C ALA A 80 -2.80 -12.76 6.45
N GLY A 81 -2.42 -13.30 7.60
CA GLY A 81 -1.74 -14.59 7.67
C GLY A 81 -2.61 -15.72 7.15
N GLU A 82 -3.88 -15.74 7.54
CA GLU A 82 -4.84 -16.74 7.04
C GLU A 82 -5.06 -16.64 5.54
N LEU A 83 -5.13 -15.41 5.02
CA LEU A 83 -5.25 -15.19 3.57
C LEU A 83 -4.05 -15.77 2.84
N SER A 84 -2.84 -15.48 3.32
CA SER A 84 -1.61 -16.02 2.73
C SER A 84 -1.61 -17.55 2.77
N TYR A 85 -2.05 -18.13 3.89
CA TYR A 85 -2.17 -19.58 4.04
C TYR A 85 -3.11 -20.17 2.98
N ARG A 86 -4.31 -19.58 2.81
CA ARG A 86 -5.28 -20.08 1.82
C ARG A 86 -4.76 -19.97 0.40
N LEU A 87 -4.09 -18.86 0.06
CA LEU A 87 -3.54 -18.68 -1.27
C LEU A 87 -2.47 -19.72 -1.60
N ARG A 88 -1.58 -20.00 -0.64
CA ARG A 88 -0.55 -21.02 -0.82
C ARG A 88 -1.18 -22.39 -1.08
N ARG A 89 -2.26 -22.72 -0.37
CA ARG A 89 -2.98 -23.98 -0.56
C ARG A 89 -3.57 -24.10 -1.97
N LYS A 90 -3.89 -22.97 -2.59
CA LYS A 90 -4.39 -22.92 -3.97
C LYS A 90 -3.28 -22.82 -5.01
N GLY A 91 -2.02 -22.80 -4.59
CA GLY A 91 -0.89 -22.63 -5.49
C GLY A 91 -0.69 -21.19 -5.97
N ILE A 92 -1.30 -20.22 -5.29
CA ILE A 92 -1.17 -18.81 -5.63
C ILE A 92 -0.09 -18.18 -4.74
N SER A 93 0.94 -17.62 -5.37
CA SER A 93 2.07 -17.03 -4.66
C SER A 93 1.90 -15.52 -4.53
N VAL A 94 1.42 -15.07 -3.37
CA VAL A 94 1.29 -13.64 -3.05
C VAL A 94 2.02 -13.41 -1.73
N GLY A 95 2.87 -12.41 -1.68
CA GLY A 95 3.67 -12.11 -0.49
C GLY A 95 2.82 -11.73 0.71
N LEU A 96 3.33 -12.01 1.90
CA LEU A 96 2.64 -11.71 3.15
C LEU A 96 2.37 -10.20 3.30
N ALA A 97 3.31 -9.35 2.88
CA ALA A 97 3.15 -7.91 2.92
C ALA A 97 1.94 -7.47 2.09
N ASP A 98 1.78 -8.03 0.88
CA ASP A 98 0.65 -7.70 0.01
C ASP A 98 -0.68 -8.16 0.63
N CYS A 99 -0.69 -9.33 1.25
CA CYS A 99 -1.86 -9.82 1.97
C CYS A 99 -2.24 -8.88 3.12
N PHE A 100 -1.25 -8.39 3.85
CA PHE A 100 -1.48 -7.43 4.92
C PHE A 100 -2.09 -6.13 4.40
N ILE A 101 -1.49 -5.55 3.36
CA ILE A 101 -1.99 -4.31 2.74
C ILE A 101 -3.44 -4.50 2.29
N ALA A 102 -3.72 -5.63 1.65
CA ALA A 102 -5.06 -5.96 1.16
C ALA A 102 -6.08 -5.98 2.30
N ILE A 103 -5.79 -6.69 3.38
CA ILE A 103 -6.71 -6.78 4.52
C ILE A 103 -6.87 -5.43 5.21
N ALA A 104 -5.78 -4.70 5.44
CA ALA A 104 -5.85 -3.40 6.08
C ALA A 104 -6.71 -2.42 5.27
N ALA A 105 -6.56 -2.41 3.96
CA ALA A 105 -7.36 -1.55 3.08
C ALA A 105 -8.83 -1.98 3.07
N ARG A 106 -9.09 -3.29 3.01
CA ARG A 106 -10.45 -3.82 3.04
C ARG A 106 -11.18 -3.40 4.32
N GLU A 107 -10.51 -3.52 5.46
CA GLU A 107 -11.11 -3.18 6.75
C GLU A 107 -11.40 -1.69 6.87
N SER A 108 -10.68 -0.84 6.18
CA SER A 108 -10.95 0.60 6.11
C SER A 108 -11.81 0.99 4.92
N ASN A 109 -12.22 0.02 4.10
CA ASN A 109 -13.07 0.22 2.91
C ASN A 109 -12.49 1.27 1.96
N VAL A 110 -11.20 1.17 1.67
CA VAL A 110 -10.51 2.07 0.74
C VAL A 110 -9.93 1.28 -0.43
N ARG A 111 -9.67 1.98 -1.54
CA ARG A 111 -9.14 1.38 -2.78
C ARG A 111 -7.63 1.51 -2.79
N ILE A 112 -6.93 0.43 -3.15
CA ILE A 112 -5.47 0.39 -3.20
C ILE A 112 -5.00 0.83 -4.58
N PHE A 113 -4.02 1.74 -4.62
CA PHE A 113 -3.37 2.12 -5.87
C PHE A 113 -2.05 1.34 -5.97
N THR A 114 -1.97 0.43 -6.93
CA THR A 114 -0.82 -0.45 -7.12
C THR A 114 -0.58 -0.72 -8.61
N LEU A 115 0.67 -1.02 -8.96
CA LEU A 115 1.06 -1.52 -10.27
C LEU A 115 1.36 -3.02 -10.22
N ASP A 116 1.29 -3.63 -9.04
CA ASP A 116 1.61 -5.05 -8.85
C ASP A 116 0.40 -5.91 -9.21
N THR A 117 0.58 -6.77 -10.21
CA THR A 117 -0.49 -7.64 -10.71
C THR A 117 -0.93 -8.70 -9.70
N HIS A 118 -0.14 -8.97 -8.65
CA HIS A 118 -0.53 -9.89 -7.58
C HIS A 118 -1.83 -9.45 -6.90
N PHE A 119 -2.11 -8.15 -6.86
CA PHE A 119 -3.34 -7.64 -6.25
C PHE A 119 -4.60 -8.01 -7.03
N GLU A 120 -4.48 -8.41 -8.30
CA GLU A 120 -5.63 -8.90 -9.05
C GLU A 120 -6.19 -10.20 -8.45
N HIS A 121 -5.32 -11.09 -7.95
CA HIS A 121 -5.76 -12.28 -7.24
C HIS A 121 -6.51 -11.91 -5.96
N LEU A 122 -6.08 -10.85 -5.31
CA LEU A 122 -6.65 -10.42 -4.04
C LEU A 122 -8.03 -9.79 -4.18
N LYS A 123 -8.37 -9.28 -5.36
CA LYS A 123 -9.73 -8.79 -5.64
C LYS A 123 -10.76 -9.91 -5.43
N GLU A 124 -10.49 -11.09 -5.94
CA GLU A 124 -11.39 -12.23 -5.82
C GLU A 124 -11.28 -12.91 -4.47
N GLU A 125 -10.05 -13.13 -4.00
CA GLU A 125 -9.79 -13.93 -2.81
C GLU A 125 -10.08 -13.17 -1.51
N ALA A 126 -9.97 -11.85 -1.51
CA ALA A 126 -10.12 -11.04 -0.30
C ALA A 126 -11.17 -9.94 -0.43
N GLY A 127 -11.76 -9.75 -1.60
CA GLY A 127 -12.80 -8.74 -1.79
C GLY A 127 -12.28 -7.31 -1.71
N ILE A 128 -11.03 -7.08 -2.10
CA ILE A 128 -10.44 -5.74 -2.08
C ILE A 128 -10.90 -4.94 -3.31
N LYS A 129 -10.73 -3.63 -3.22
CA LYS A 129 -11.01 -2.70 -4.31
C LYS A 129 -9.71 -2.04 -4.76
N LEU A 130 -9.54 -1.89 -6.06
CA LEU A 130 -8.38 -1.23 -6.62
C LEU A 130 -8.76 0.15 -7.15
N PHE A 131 -7.83 1.09 -7.01
CA PHE A 131 -7.95 2.43 -7.56
C PHE A 131 -7.53 2.41 -9.02
N SER A 132 -8.27 3.06 -9.86
CA SER A 132 -7.96 3.16 -11.29
C SER A 132 -8.28 4.52 -11.86
#